data_68beef96dab0d3841e0e50cad3d017c0
#
_entry.id   68beef96dab0d3841e0e50cad3d017c0
#
_cell.length_a   1.000
_cell.length_b   1.000
_cell.length_c   1.000
_cell.angle_alpha   90.00
_cell.angle_beta   90.00
_cell.angle_gamma   90.00
#
_symmetry.space_group_name_H-M   'P 1'
#
loop_
_entity.id
_entity.type
_entity.pdbx_description
1 polymer ?
#
loop_
_entity_poly.entity_id
_entity_poly.type
_entity_poly.pdbx_seq_one_letter_code
_entity_poly.pdbx_strand_id
1 'polypeptide(L)'
;MRLLFRLLVMGVGLGLLTGSMLRWFAPDVRRQTLKLPAWLERKVGLPSASTKDGTSTSTPQPMPVGKSFQPSTEIKALSNRWREIAATQKDLMASAYLLILDDGRYAQLNANRPMPAASSIKTPVLLASLERIDAQDLSWNEPLELTEDLVGGGAGWMASRPVGSRFPTYEVATEMIRISDNSATNLLIERAGGQQVVNERFRSLGLPATVINNWLPDLDGTNTTSAHDLSRSIALVDSGDLLSPRSRDLFRQVMETSVTNTLLPTGLMQGLGGAQGEPDSSLARKGYRVLNKTGDIGIAYADAGLIELPDGRRAVAGFLVKGPFNDPRSTNLIRAMAKAMAPHLQPVTAPFQAS
;
A
#
# COMPACT_ATOMS: atom_id res chain seq x y z
N MET A 1 20.96 -14.99 -46.55
CA MET A 1 19.66 -15.06 -45.86
C MET A 1 19.34 -16.42 -45.25
N ARG A 2 19.41 -17.54 -46.01
CA ARG A 2 19.06 -18.90 -45.47
C ARG A 2 19.98 -19.39 -44.32
N LEU A 3 21.24 -19.02 -44.27
CA LEU A 3 22.20 -19.44 -43.22
C LEU A 3 21.93 -18.67 -41.90
N LEU A 4 21.66 -17.37 -41.95
CA LEU A 4 21.30 -16.54 -40.78
C LEU A 4 19.99 -17.01 -40.15
N PHE A 5 19.00 -17.38 -40.96
CA PHE A 5 17.72 -17.91 -40.46
C PHE A 5 17.91 -19.25 -39.75
N ARG A 6 18.77 -20.16 -40.25
CA ARG A 6 19.11 -21.44 -39.63
C ARG A 6 19.84 -21.25 -38.29
N LEU A 7 20.78 -20.29 -38.18
CA LEU A 7 21.50 -19.97 -36.96
C LEU A 7 20.56 -19.36 -35.89
N LEU A 8 19.59 -18.55 -36.32
CA LEU A 8 18.61 -17.97 -35.42
C LEU A 8 17.64 -19.02 -34.86
N VAL A 9 17.17 -19.97 -35.70
CA VAL A 9 16.31 -21.06 -35.30
C VAL A 9 17.05 -22.03 -34.38
N MET A 10 18.33 -22.33 -34.64
CA MET A 10 19.16 -23.16 -33.75
C MET A 10 19.41 -22.45 -32.39
N GLY A 11 19.66 -21.14 -32.37
CA GLY A 11 19.87 -20.38 -31.16
C GLY A 11 18.63 -20.33 -30.26
N VAL A 12 17.46 -20.14 -30.87
CA VAL A 12 16.16 -20.16 -30.14
C VAL A 12 15.84 -21.58 -29.64
N GLY A 13 16.10 -22.60 -30.44
CA GLY A 13 15.89 -24.01 -30.03
C GLY A 13 16.80 -24.42 -28.86
N LEU A 14 18.08 -24.01 -28.89
CA LEU A 14 19.02 -24.29 -27.77
C LEU A 14 18.63 -23.53 -26.50
N GLY A 15 18.19 -22.29 -26.64
CA GLY A 15 17.73 -21.46 -25.51
C GLY A 15 16.46 -22.03 -24.84
N LEU A 16 15.52 -22.55 -25.61
CA LEU A 16 14.32 -23.20 -25.11
C LEU A 16 14.63 -24.54 -24.41
N LEU A 17 15.55 -25.33 -24.96
CA LEU A 17 15.96 -26.60 -24.35
C LEU A 17 16.73 -26.38 -23.04
N THR A 18 17.67 -25.44 -22.99
CA THR A 18 18.42 -25.13 -21.78
C THR A 18 17.54 -24.46 -20.73
N GLY A 19 16.62 -23.58 -21.11
CA GLY A 19 15.65 -22.97 -20.21
C GLY A 19 14.66 -23.98 -19.61
N SER A 20 14.20 -24.95 -20.39
CA SER A 20 13.33 -26.03 -19.92
C SER A 20 14.05 -27.00 -18.99
N MET A 21 15.31 -27.36 -19.27
CA MET A 21 16.12 -28.19 -18.36
C MET A 21 16.40 -27.48 -17.04
N LEU A 22 16.79 -26.21 -17.04
CA LEU A 22 17.01 -25.44 -15.83
C LEU A 22 15.73 -25.32 -14.97
N ARG A 23 14.58 -25.25 -15.62
CA ARG A 23 13.28 -25.20 -14.91
C ARG A 23 12.94 -26.53 -14.25
N TRP A 24 13.36 -27.64 -14.82
CA TRP A 24 13.14 -29.01 -14.28
C TRP A 24 14.01 -29.27 -13.04
N PHE A 25 15.27 -28.82 -13.05
CA PHE A 25 16.22 -29.02 -11.95
C PHE A 25 16.14 -27.94 -10.85
N ALA A 26 15.50 -26.80 -11.11
CA ALA A 26 15.40 -25.71 -10.13
C ALA A 26 14.72 -26.09 -8.79
N PRO A 27 13.66 -26.93 -8.75
CA PRO A 27 13.07 -27.37 -7.50
C PRO A 27 13.99 -28.26 -6.66
N ASP A 28 14.79 -29.12 -7.31
CA ASP A 28 15.66 -30.08 -6.63
C ASP A 28 16.92 -29.40 -6.07
N VAL A 29 17.42 -28.38 -6.74
CA VAL A 29 18.51 -27.53 -6.24
C VAL A 29 18.06 -26.72 -5.02
N ARG A 30 16.83 -26.19 -5.04
CA ARG A 30 16.24 -25.47 -3.90
C ARG A 30 15.99 -26.36 -2.69
N ARG A 31 15.74 -27.66 -2.91
CA ARG A 31 15.52 -28.65 -1.83
C ARG A 31 16.82 -29.28 -1.33
N GLN A 32 17.98 -28.87 -1.84
CA GLN A 32 19.30 -29.45 -1.52
C GLN A 32 19.37 -30.97 -1.75
N THR A 33 18.54 -31.52 -2.63
CA THR A 33 18.53 -32.94 -2.96
C THR A 33 19.57 -33.31 -4.02
N LEU A 34 20.09 -32.33 -4.76
CA LEU A 34 21.17 -32.51 -5.73
C LEU A 34 22.47 -31.95 -5.16
N LYS A 35 23.46 -32.81 -4.92
CA LYS A 35 24.84 -32.39 -4.58
C LYS A 35 25.53 -31.94 -5.86
N LEU A 36 25.79 -30.64 -5.95
CA LEU A 36 26.57 -30.07 -7.06
C LEU A 36 28.07 -30.35 -6.87
N PRO A 37 28.84 -30.51 -7.94
CA PRO A 37 30.31 -30.63 -7.84
C PRO A 37 30.91 -29.34 -7.24
N ALA A 38 31.90 -29.47 -6.37
CA ALA A 38 32.50 -28.39 -5.58
C ALA A 38 33.04 -27.19 -6.38
N TRP A 39 33.32 -27.36 -7.68
CA TRP A 39 33.72 -26.28 -8.56
C TRP A 39 32.58 -25.40 -9.02
N LEU A 40 31.33 -25.93 -9.01
CA LEU A 40 30.13 -25.20 -9.37
C LEU A 40 29.58 -24.41 -8.17
N GLU A 41 29.71 -24.94 -6.95
CA GLU A 41 29.30 -24.26 -5.71
C GLU A 41 30.00 -22.91 -5.51
N ARG A 42 31.29 -22.85 -5.86
CA ARG A 42 32.07 -21.59 -5.78
C ARG A 42 31.63 -20.48 -6.74
N LYS A 43 30.94 -20.81 -7.84
CA LYS A 43 30.46 -19.83 -8.83
C LYS A 43 29.06 -19.34 -8.55
N VAL A 44 28.27 -20.05 -7.73
CA VAL A 44 26.84 -19.75 -7.50
C VAL A 44 26.60 -19.05 -6.15
N GLY A 45 27.64 -18.89 -5.32
CA GLY A 45 27.55 -18.08 -4.08
C GLY A 45 26.57 -18.63 -3.03
N LEU A 46 26.39 -19.94 -2.96
CA LEU A 46 25.57 -20.57 -1.93
C LEU A 46 26.31 -20.65 -0.59
N PRO A 47 25.71 -20.28 0.55
CA PRO A 47 26.37 -20.36 1.85
C PRO A 47 26.59 -21.82 2.26
N SER A 48 27.81 -22.16 2.70
CA SER A 48 28.16 -23.48 3.26
C SER A 48 27.34 -23.78 4.50
N ALA A 49 26.67 -24.94 4.51
CA ALA A 49 26.01 -25.46 5.69
C ALA A 49 27.04 -25.88 6.74
N SER A 50 27.16 -25.12 7.81
CA SER A 50 27.87 -25.52 9.04
C SER A 50 26.91 -26.33 9.91
N THR A 51 27.15 -27.63 10.00
CA THR A 51 26.49 -28.52 10.97
C THR A 51 26.93 -28.15 12.38
N LYS A 52 26.00 -27.66 13.20
CA LYS A 52 26.04 -27.78 14.65
C LYS A 52 24.68 -28.28 15.14
N ASP A 53 24.72 -29.51 15.66
CA ASP A 53 23.65 -30.09 16.45
C ASP A 53 23.33 -29.21 17.67
N GLY A 54 22.06 -28.94 17.87
CA GLY A 54 21.55 -28.23 19.05
C GLY A 54 20.06 -28.08 18.94
N THR A 55 19.31 -29.12 19.32
CA THR A 55 17.84 -29.06 19.52
C THR A 55 17.49 -27.99 20.53
N SER A 56 17.01 -26.86 20.09
CA SER A 56 16.16 -25.99 20.89
C SER A 56 14.97 -25.56 20.02
N THR A 57 13.82 -26.11 20.35
CA THR A 57 12.51 -25.62 19.89
C THR A 57 12.30 -24.19 20.40
N SER A 58 12.79 -23.21 19.69
CA SER A 58 12.43 -21.81 19.91
C SER A 58 11.19 -21.51 19.09
N THR A 59 10.08 -21.28 19.77
CA THR A 59 8.91 -20.58 19.22
C THR A 59 9.41 -19.34 18.48
N PRO A 60 9.00 -19.09 17.21
CA PRO A 60 9.42 -17.87 16.51
C PRO A 60 8.92 -16.66 17.31
N GLN A 61 9.83 -15.91 17.92
CA GLN A 61 9.48 -14.59 18.46
C GLN A 61 9.13 -13.69 17.27
N PRO A 62 8.03 -12.93 17.34
CA PRO A 62 7.71 -11.97 16.31
C PRO A 62 8.88 -11.00 16.17
N MET A 63 9.48 -10.95 14.99
CA MET A 63 10.50 -9.96 14.70
C MET A 63 9.91 -8.56 14.87
N PRO A 64 10.62 -7.61 15.50
CA PRO A 64 10.14 -6.24 15.62
C PRO A 64 9.95 -5.64 14.23
N VAL A 65 8.70 -5.55 13.80
CA VAL A 65 8.29 -5.01 12.50
C VAL A 65 8.59 -3.51 12.48
N GLY A 66 9.42 -3.07 11.54
CA GLY A 66 9.51 -1.66 11.18
C GLY A 66 10.57 -0.84 11.91
N LYS A 67 11.82 -1.30 11.96
CA LYS A 67 12.95 -0.43 12.34
C LYS A 67 13.32 0.58 11.24
N SER A 68 12.94 0.34 9.99
CA SER A 68 13.44 1.10 8.83
C SER A 68 12.84 2.50 8.72
N PHE A 69 11.62 2.74 9.24
CA PHE A 69 10.95 4.05 9.13
C PHE A 69 10.46 4.54 10.50
N GLN A 70 11.40 5.04 11.29
CA GLN A 70 11.06 5.69 12.56
C GLN A 70 10.94 7.21 12.35
N PRO A 71 9.85 7.82 12.86
CA PRO A 71 9.80 9.28 12.92
C PRO A 71 10.98 9.80 13.72
N SER A 72 11.71 10.78 13.16
CA SER A 72 12.91 11.36 13.79
C SER A 72 12.66 12.79 14.28
N THR A 73 12.39 13.71 13.35
CA THR A 73 12.29 15.13 13.63
C THR A 73 10.96 15.68 13.11
N GLU A 74 10.21 16.33 13.99
CA GLU A 74 8.97 16.98 13.61
C GLU A 74 9.19 18.23 12.77
N ILE A 75 8.51 18.33 11.64
CA ILE A 75 8.39 19.53 10.82
C ILE A 75 7.37 20.47 11.48
N LYS A 76 7.77 21.12 12.59
CA LYS A 76 6.88 21.93 13.42
C LYS A 76 6.14 23.03 12.63
N ALA A 77 6.80 23.59 11.61
CA ALA A 77 6.19 24.60 10.75
C ALA A 77 4.96 24.03 10.02
N LEU A 78 5.03 22.79 9.49
CA LEU A 78 3.91 22.14 8.82
C LEU A 78 2.82 21.74 9.81
N SER A 79 3.20 21.14 10.95
CA SER A 79 2.23 20.77 11.99
C SER A 79 1.45 22.00 12.50
N ASN A 80 2.11 23.15 12.68
CA ASN A 80 1.48 24.39 13.06
C ASN A 80 0.54 24.89 11.95
N ARG A 81 1.01 24.84 10.69
CA ARG A 81 0.19 25.25 9.55
C ARG A 81 -1.08 24.41 9.41
N TRP A 82 -1.00 23.12 9.66
CA TRP A 82 -2.18 22.25 9.67
C TRP A 82 -3.16 22.59 10.79
N ARG A 83 -2.65 22.96 11.99
CA ARG A 83 -3.50 23.43 13.09
C ARG A 83 -4.23 24.74 12.73
N GLU A 84 -3.53 25.69 12.12
CA GLU A 84 -4.13 26.94 11.62
C GLU A 84 -5.23 26.66 10.59
N ILE A 85 -4.94 25.82 9.58
CA ILE A 85 -5.89 25.46 8.54
C ILE A 85 -7.13 24.80 9.17
N ALA A 86 -6.95 23.83 10.06
CA ALA A 86 -8.06 23.14 10.72
C ALA A 86 -8.87 24.09 11.62
N ALA A 87 -8.23 25.05 12.30
CA ALA A 87 -8.89 26.02 13.16
C ALA A 87 -9.85 26.96 12.41
N THR A 88 -9.73 27.09 11.07
CA THR A 88 -10.70 27.85 10.25
C THR A 88 -12.05 27.17 10.15
N GLN A 89 -12.15 25.89 10.50
CA GLN A 89 -13.36 25.05 10.37
C GLN A 89 -13.68 24.38 11.72
N LYS A 90 -14.24 25.16 12.65
CA LYS A 90 -14.44 24.75 14.06
C LYS A 90 -15.37 23.55 14.24
N ASP A 91 -16.29 23.32 13.32
CA ASP A 91 -17.26 22.23 13.29
C ASP A 91 -16.77 20.98 12.54
N LEU A 92 -15.57 21.02 11.99
CA LEU A 92 -14.90 19.87 11.37
C LEU A 92 -13.83 19.31 12.29
N MET A 93 -13.75 18.01 12.34
CA MET A 93 -12.71 17.28 13.05
C MET A 93 -11.68 16.79 12.03
N ALA A 94 -10.44 17.26 12.13
CA ALA A 94 -9.36 16.92 11.21
C ALA A 94 -8.25 16.14 11.88
N SER A 95 -7.66 15.20 11.14
CA SER A 95 -6.46 14.44 11.45
C SER A 95 -5.56 14.42 10.23
N ALA A 96 -4.26 14.59 10.41
CA ALA A 96 -3.26 14.52 9.35
C ALA A 96 -1.93 13.98 9.85
N TYR A 97 -1.24 13.23 9.01
CA TYR A 97 0.11 12.76 9.24
C TYR A 97 0.90 12.72 7.93
N LEU A 98 2.17 13.12 7.99
CA LEU A 98 3.16 12.99 6.94
C LEU A 98 4.41 12.38 7.53
N LEU A 99 5.03 11.43 6.84
CA LEU A 99 6.37 10.90 7.14
C LEU A 99 7.18 10.86 5.84
N ILE A 100 8.33 11.52 5.83
CA ILE A 100 9.34 11.39 4.77
C ILE A 100 10.18 10.17 5.13
N LEU A 101 10.11 9.12 4.29
CA LEU A 101 10.66 7.81 4.61
C LEU A 101 12.19 7.80 4.65
N ASP A 102 12.82 8.65 3.86
CA ASP A 102 14.28 8.65 3.68
C ASP A 102 15.05 9.32 4.83
N ASP A 103 14.42 10.24 5.55
CA ASP A 103 15.07 10.98 6.64
C ASP A 103 14.29 10.97 7.97
N GLY A 104 13.09 10.39 7.97
CA GLY A 104 12.24 10.27 9.15
C GLY A 104 11.59 11.58 9.60
N ARG A 105 11.72 12.69 8.86
CA ARG A 105 11.01 13.93 9.18
C ARG A 105 9.50 13.72 9.03
N TYR A 106 8.74 14.22 10.00
CA TYR A 106 7.29 14.05 10.01
C TYR A 106 6.55 15.31 10.42
N ALA A 107 5.26 15.37 10.11
CA ALA A 107 4.33 16.38 10.60
C ALA A 107 3.04 15.71 11.05
N GLN A 108 2.34 16.34 12.00
CA GLN A 108 1.14 15.73 12.58
C GLN A 108 0.10 16.76 13.02
N LEU A 109 -1.17 16.34 12.89
CA LEU A 109 -2.34 16.98 13.48
C LEU A 109 -3.27 15.89 13.98
N ASN A 110 -3.46 15.73 15.28
CA ASN A 110 -4.33 14.69 15.86
C ASN A 110 -4.08 13.29 15.27
N ALA A 111 -2.82 12.99 14.91
CA ALA A 111 -2.46 11.89 14.02
C ALA A 111 -2.94 10.50 14.48
N ASN A 112 -2.96 10.25 15.80
CA ASN A 112 -3.37 8.97 16.39
C ASN A 112 -4.86 8.91 16.77
N ARG A 113 -5.64 9.96 16.46
CA ARG A 113 -7.05 10.01 16.83
C ARG A 113 -7.85 9.02 15.99
N PRO A 114 -8.57 8.06 16.61
CA PRO A 114 -9.49 7.20 15.88
C PRO A 114 -10.62 8.03 15.25
N MET A 115 -10.85 7.83 13.97
CA MET A 115 -11.90 8.48 13.18
C MET A 115 -12.54 7.47 12.23
N PRO A 116 -13.76 7.72 11.72
CA PRO A 116 -14.36 6.86 10.71
C PRO A 116 -13.41 6.68 9.52
N ALA A 117 -13.11 5.42 9.19
CA ALA A 117 -12.13 5.08 8.16
C ALA A 117 -12.67 5.28 6.75
N ALA A 118 -13.98 5.16 6.57
CA ALA A 118 -14.57 5.04 5.25
C ALA A 118 -13.79 4.00 4.39
N SER A 119 -13.67 4.22 3.09
CA SER A 119 -12.94 3.28 2.22
C SER A 119 -11.41 3.37 2.31
N SER A 120 -10.84 4.27 3.12
CA SER A 120 -9.38 4.27 3.32
C SER A 120 -8.87 3.04 4.06
N ILE A 121 -9.76 2.33 4.81
CA ILE A 121 -9.45 1.06 5.48
C ILE A 121 -9.04 -0.06 4.50
N LYS A 122 -9.34 0.09 3.22
CA LYS A 122 -8.99 -0.86 2.16
C LYS A 122 -7.47 -0.97 1.96
N THR A 123 -6.72 0.06 2.32
CA THR A 123 -5.24 0.04 2.25
C THR A 123 -4.64 -0.97 3.24
N PRO A 124 -4.93 -0.93 4.55
CA PRO A 124 -4.46 -1.97 5.48
C PRO A 124 -5.09 -3.35 5.21
N VAL A 125 -6.29 -3.44 4.63
CA VAL A 125 -6.85 -4.73 4.17
C VAL A 125 -6.02 -5.32 3.03
N LEU A 126 -5.60 -4.50 2.05
CA LEU A 126 -4.70 -4.93 0.99
C LEU A 126 -3.37 -5.44 1.55
N LEU A 127 -2.77 -4.73 2.51
CA LEU A 127 -1.56 -5.15 3.20
C LEU A 127 -1.74 -6.54 3.83
N ALA A 128 -2.80 -6.75 4.62
CA ALA A 128 -3.07 -8.03 5.28
C ALA A 128 -3.28 -9.18 4.27
N SER A 129 -3.91 -8.90 3.12
CA SER A 129 -4.10 -9.87 2.05
C SER A 129 -2.78 -10.26 1.37
N LEU A 130 -1.88 -9.30 1.16
CA LEU A 130 -0.55 -9.56 0.57
C LEU A 130 0.36 -10.35 1.51
N GLU A 131 0.24 -10.18 2.82
CA GLU A 131 0.94 -11.03 3.80
C GLU A 131 0.49 -12.50 3.69
N ARG A 132 -0.82 -12.76 3.46
CA ARG A 132 -1.32 -14.12 3.22
C ARG A 132 -0.77 -14.71 1.92
N ILE A 133 -0.55 -13.87 0.90
CA ILE A 133 0.10 -14.31 -0.36
C ILE A 133 1.56 -14.68 -0.12
N ASP A 134 2.30 -13.89 0.65
CA ASP A 134 3.69 -14.19 0.99
C ASP A 134 3.82 -15.43 1.87
N ALA A 135 2.86 -15.66 2.76
CA ALA A 135 2.77 -16.88 3.57
C ALA A 135 2.30 -18.11 2.76
N GLN A 136 1.98 -17.97 1.48
CA GLN A 136 1.42 -19.02 0.61
C GLN A 136 0.06 -19.56 1.08
N ASP A 137 -0.64 -18.82 1.92
CA ASP A 137 -1.97 -19.12 2.44
C ASP A 137 -3.09 -18.59 1.52
N LEU A 138 -2.77 -17.63 0.65
CA LEU A 138 -3.63 -17.08 -0.39
C LEU A 138 -2.88 -17.08 -1.73
N SER A 139 -3.53 -17.53 -2.80
CA SER A 139 -2.98 -17.44 -4.16
C SER A 139 -3.56 -16.21 -4.89
N TRP A 140 -2.71 -15.51 -5.66
CA TRP A 140 -3.13 -14.36 -6.47
C TRP A 140 -4.20 -14.69 -7.51
N ASN A 141 -4.25 -15.95 -7.95
CA ASN A 141 -5.23 -16.46 -8.91
C ASN A 141 -6.35 -17.27 -8.25
N GLU A 142 -6.37 -17.39 -6.92
CA GLU A 142 -7.41 -18.13 -6.21
C GLU A 142 -8.78 -17.50 -6.45
N PRO A 143 -9.80 -18.27 -6.86
CA PRO A 143 -11.15 -17.75 -7.03
C PRO A 143 -11.82 -17.56 -5.68
N LEU A 144 -12.27 -16.35 -5.38
CA LEU A 144 -13.07 -16.00 -4.21
C LEU A 144 -14.55 -15.99 -4.60
N GLU A 145 -15.38 -16.69 -3.83
CA GLU A 145 -16.80 -16.84 -4.10
C GLU A 145 -17.62 -15.79 -3.38
N LEU A 146 -18.45 -15.06 -4.11
CA LEU A 146 -19.38 -14.06 -3.56
C LEU A 146 -20.56 -14.79 -2.88
N THR A 147 -20.58 -14.77 -1.56
CA THR A 147 -21.71 -15.25 -0.75
C THR A 147 -22.67 -14.10 -0.43
N GLU A 148 -23.89 -14.41 -0.02
CA GLU A 148 -24.92 -13.41 0.29
C GLU A 148 -24.44 -12.42 1.37
N ASP A 149 -23.78 -12.92 2.42
CA ASP A 149 -23.28 -12.12 3.54
C ASP A 149 -22.17 -11.13 3.15
N LEU A 150 -21.48 -11.37 2.03
CA LEU A 150 -20.36 -10.55 1.55
C LEU A 150 -20.77 -9.56 0.48
N VAL A 151 -22.04 -9.57 0.05
CA VAL A 151 -22.55 -8.58 -0.91
C VAL A 151 -22.57 -7.20 -0.25
N GLY A 152 -21.71 -6.29 -0.73
CA GLY A 152 -21.58 -4.91 -0.28
C GLY A 152 -21.93 -3.92 -1.40
N GLY A 153 -23.10 -3.32 -1.36
CA GLY A 153 -23.52 -2.32 -2.35
C GLY A 153 -22.85 -0.95 -2.14
N GLY A 154 -23.32 0.05 -2.90
CA GLY A 154 -22.92 1.46 -2.77
C GLY A 154 -21.67 1.86 -3.57
N ALA A 155 -20.65 1.03 -3.65
CA ALA A 155 -19.47 1.27 -4.47
C ALA A 155 -18.99 -0.04 -5.14
N GLY A 156 -18.53 0.07 -6.38
CA GLY A 156 -18.09 -1.06 -7.19
C GLY A 156 -19.21 -1.73 -7.96
N TRP A 157 -18.90 -2.85 -8.61
CA TRP A 157 -19.83 -3.57 -9.48
C TRP A 157 -20.05 -5.03 -9.06
N MET A 158 -19.19 -5.60 -8.18
CA MET A 158 -19.29 -7.02 -7.83
C MET A 158 -20.61 -7.36 -7.15
N ALA A 159 -21.20 -6.41 -6.38
CA ALA A 159 -22.53 -6.58 -5.79
C ALA A 159 -23.66 -6.80 -6.81
N SER A 160 -23.46 -6.45 -8.09
CA SER A 160 -24.44 -6.68 -9.16
C SER A 160 -24.38 -8.08 -9.76
N ARG A 161 -23.42 -8.89 -9.36
CA ARG A 161 -23.25 -10.26 -9.85
C ARG A 161 -24.08 -11.24 -9.01
N PRO A 162 -24.53 -12.34 -9.59
CA PRO A 162 -25.22 -13.38 -8.84
C PRO A 162 -24.37 -13.91 -7.67
N VAL A 163 -25.00 -14.20 -6.55
CA VAL A 163 -24.41 -14.98 -5.46
C VAL A 163 -23.89 -16.30 -6.03
N GLY A 164 -22.71 -16.74 -5.58
CA GLY A 164 -21.98 -17.87 -6.15
C GLY A 164 -21.02 -17.49 -7.29
N SER A 165 -21.02 -16.24 -7.75
CA SER A 165 -20.02 -15.74 -8.68
C SER A 165 -18.62 -15.81 -8.07
N ARG A 166 -17.62 -16.17 -8.90
CA ARG A 166 -16.23 -16.32 -8.47
C ARG A 166 -15.33 -15.34 -9.19
N PHE A 167 -14.46 -14.69 -8.43
CA PHE A 167 -13.50 -13.69 -8.91
C PHE A 167 -12.09 -14.07 -8.47
N PRO A 168 -11.09 -14.03 -9.35
CA PRO A 168 -9.72 -14.28 -8.93
C PRO A 168 -9.23 -13.18 -7.98
N THR A 169 -8.44 -13.54 -6.99
CA THR A 169 -7.94 -12.64 -5.95
C THR A 169 -7.34 -11.34 -6.50
N TYR A 170 -6.60 -11.42 -7.64
CA TYR A 170 -6.03 -10.22 -8.26
C TYR A 170 -7.10 -9.22 -8.72
N GLU A 171 -8.22 -9.70 -9.25
CA GLU A 171 -9.34 -8.85 -9.67
C GLU A 171 -10.02 -8.23 -8.46
N VAL A 172 -10.27 -9.05 -7.43
CA VAL A 172 -10.86 -8.58 -6.16
C VAL A 172 -10.00 -7.48 -5.52
N ALA A 173 -8.67 -7.70 -5.40
CA ALA A 173 -7.75 -6.70 -4.84
C ALA A 173 -7.71 -5.43 -5.70
N THR A 174 -7.71 -5.58 -7.02
CA THR A 174 -7.70 -4.44 -7.95
C THR A 174 -8.97 -3.62 -7.82
N GLU A 175 -10.14 -4.23 -7.89
CA GLU A 175 -11.42 -3.51 -7.84
C GLU A 175 -11.70 -2.89 -6.46
N MET A 176 -11.23 -3.54 -5.38
CA MET A 176 -11.26 -2.97 -4.03
C MET A 176 -10.58 -1.59 -3.99
N ILE A 177 -9.46 -1.43 -4.66
CA ILE A 177 -8.70 -0.17 -4.67
C ILE A 177 -9.18 0.74 -5.80
N ARG A 178 -9.29 0.23 -7.04
CA ARG A 178 -9.54 1.02 -8.26
C ARG A 178 -10.83 1.84 -8.17
N ILE A 179 -11.93 1.19 -7.90
CA ILE A 179 -13.26 1.81 -7.81
C ILE A 179 -13.88 1.68 -6.43
N SER A 180 -13.08 1.26 -5.45
CA SER A 180 -13.54 1.14 -4.06
C SER A 180 -14.65 0.10 -3.85
N ASP A 181 -14.63 -1.04 -4.58
CA ASP A 181 -15.66 -2.07 -4.50
C ASP A 181 -15.79 -2.63 -3.07
N ASN A 182 -17.02 -2.60 -2.53
CA ASN A 182 -17.28 -3.02 -1.15
C ASN A 182 -17.37 -4.53 -1.03
N SER A 183 -17.98 -5.22 -2.01
CA SER A 183 -17.99 -6.69 -2.02
C SER A 183 -16.60 -7.26 -2.13
N ALA A 184 -15.74 -6.67 -2.99
CA ALA A 184 -14.33 -7.04 -3.08
C ALA A 184 -13.61 -6.90 -1.74
N THR A 185 -13.91 -5.85 -0.98
CA THR A 185 -13.32 -5.64 0.35
C THR A 185 -13.76 -6.74 1.32
N ASN A 186 -15.06 -7.04 1.36
CA ASN A 186 -15.62 -8.08 2.22
C ASN A 186 -15.04 -9.46 1.89
N LEU A 187 -14.90 -9.78 0.60
CA LEU A 187 -14.26 -11.01 0.13
C LEU A 187 -12.82 -11.15 0.65
N LEU A 188 -12.02 -10.09 0.60
CA LEU A 188 -10.64 -10.15 1.09
C LEU A 188 -10.57 -10.22 2.62
N ILE A 189 -11.43 -9.51 3.35
CA ILE A 189 -11.50 -9.60 4.81
C ILE A 189 -11.87 -11.03 5.21
N GLU A 190 -12.91 -11.61 4.60
CA GLU A 190 -13.33 -12.99 4.90
C GLU A 190 -12.20 -13.98 4.59
N ARG A 191 -11.60 -13.89 3.41
CA ARG A 191 -10.50 -14.79 3.02
C ARG A 191 -9.24 -14.63 3.87
N ALA A 192 -9.02 -13.46 4.46
CA ALA A 192 -7.94 -13.21 5.41
C ALA A 192 -8.21 -13.80 6.82
N GLY A 193 -9.38 -14.41 7.03
CA GLY A 193 -9.78 -15.05 8.29
C GLY A 193 -10.86 -14.29 9.06
N GLY A 194 -11.55 -13.37 8.40
CA GLY A 194 -12.63 -12.56 8.96
C GLY A 194 -12.15 -11.34 9.74
N GLN A 195 -13.12 -10.54 10.17
CA GLN A 195 -12.88 -9.25 10.84
C GLN A 195 -11.98 -9.39 12.08
N GLN A 196 -12.20 -10.41 12.92
CA GLN A 196 -11.43 -10.59 14.14
C GLN A 196 -9.95 -10.82 13.86
N VAL A 197 -9.64 -11.76 12.96
CA VAL A 197 -8.25 -12.10 12.62
C VAL A 197 -7.53 -10.92 11.98
N VAL A 198 -8.22 -10.20 11.08
CA VAL A 198 -7.68 -8.99 10.44
C VAL A 198 -7.43 -7.89 11.48
N ASN A 199 -8.33 -7.68 12.43
CA ASN A 199 -8.15 -6.70 13.52
C ASN A 199 -7.00 -7.08 14.46
N GLU A 200 -6.82 -8.35 14.77
CA GLU A 200 -5.67 -8.83 15.55
C GLU A 200 -4.36 -8.56 14.80
N ARG A 201 -4.38 -8.77 13.48
CA ARG A 201 -3.22 -8.45 12.65
C ARG A 201 -2.92 -6.95 12.65
N PHE A 202 -3.92 -6.09 12.48
CA PHE A 202 -3.73 -4.63 12.54
C PHE A 202 -3.09 -4.20 13.86
N ARG A 203 -3.57 -4.71 14.99
CA ARG A 203 -2.95 -4.43 16.29
C ARG A 203 -1.48 -4.86 16.34
N SER A 204 -1.16 -6.05 15.85
CA SER A 204 0.22 -6.57 15.84
C SER A 204 1.15 -5.78 14.94
N LEU A 205 0.63 -5.12 13.90
CA LEU A 205 1.36 -4.21 13.00
C LEU A 205 1.55 -2.80 13.58
N GLY A 206 1.00 -2.54 14.78
CA GLY A 206 1.03 -1.23 15.41
C GLY A 206 0.07 -0.23 14.75
N LEU A 207 -1.13 -0.70 14.37
CA LEU A 207 -2.24 0.08 13.84
C LEU A 207 -3.42 0.08 14.84
N PRO A 208 -3.24 0.62 16.07
CA PRO A 208 -4.20 0.44 17.16
C PRO A 208 -5.55 1.13 16.93
N ALA A 209 -5.60 2.17 16.10
CA ALA A 209 -6.82 2.89 15.78
C ALA A 209 -7.58 2.27 14.60
N THR A 210 -6.97 1.28 13.90
CA THR A 210 -7.55 0.65 12.72
C THR A 210 -8.34 -0.59 13.13
N VAL A 211 -9.67 -0.51 13.01
CA VAL A 211 -10.59 -1.58 13.44
C VAL A 211 -11.73 -1.73 12.43
N ILE A 212 -11.97 -2.96 11.99
CA ILE A 212 -13.14 -3.35 11.21
C ILE A 212 -14.20 -3.85 12.19
N ASN A 213 -15.28 -3.10 12.34
CA ASN A 213 -16.42 -3.43 13.20
C ASN A 213 -17.62 -3.94 12.40
N ASN A 214 -17.73 -3.52 11.13
CA ASN A 214 -18.82 -3.89 10.26
C ASN A 214 -18.30 -4.24 8.85
N TRP A 215 -19.06 -5.10 8.16
CA TRP A 215 -18.91 -5.30 6.72
C TRP A 215 -19.18 -3.99 5.97
N LEU A 216 -18.55 -3.82 4.81
CA LEU A 216 -18.82 -2.67 3.96
C LEU A 216 -20.07 -2.91 3.10
N PRO A 217 -20.90 -1.84 2.88
CA PRO A 217 -20.67 -0.44 3.27
C PRO A 217 -20.94 -0.20 4.77
N ASP A 218 -20.05 0.57 5.41
CA ASP A 218 -20.20 1.03 6.80
C ASP A 218 -20.53 2.54 6.79
N LEU A 219 -21.78 2.86 6.51
CA LEU A 219 -22.25 4.26 6.37
C LEU A 219 -22.34 5.00 7.71
N ASP A 220 -22.44 4.27 8.81
CA ASP A 220 -22.46 4.83 10.16
C ASP A 220 -21.04 5.22 10.64
N GLY A 221 -20.01 4.78 9.92
CA GLY A 221 -18.62 5.10 10.23
C GLY A 221 -18.10 4.44 11.49
N THR A 222 -18.49 3.20 11.71
CA THR A 222 -18.09 2.38 12.87
C THR A 222 -16.70 1.75 12.66
N ASN A 223 -16.31 1.48 11.41
CA ASN A 223 -14.95 1.11 11.05
C ASN A 223 -14.06 2.32 11.26
N THR A 224 -12.99 2.15 12.02
CA THR A 224 -12.12 3.27 12.41
C THR A 224 -10.71 3.11 11.88
N THR A 225 -10.00 4.22 11.78
CA THR A 225 -8.55 4.31 11.56
C THR A 225 -8.03 5.65 12.05
N SER A 226 -6.73 5.90 11.90
CA SER A 226 -6.11 7.19 12.16
C SER A 226 -5.20 7.60 10.99
N ALA A 227 -4.86 8.89 10.89
CA ALA A 227 -3.92 9.35 9.87
C ALA A 227 -2.55 8.70 10.02
N HIS A 228 -2.11 8.48 11.27
CA HIS A 228 -0.88 7.75 11.56
C HIS A 228 -0.97 6.29 11.09
N ASP A 229 -2.03 5.57 11.44
CA ASP A 229 -2.19 4.16 11.09
C ASP A 229 -2.24 3.93 9.59
N LEU A 230 -2.99 4.77 8.85
CA LEU A 230 -3.01 4.71 7.39
C LEU A 230 -1.62 4.91 6.79
N SER A 231 -0.91 5.96 7.24
CA SER A 231 0.45 6.24 6.77
C SER A 231 1.41 5.12 7.13
N ARG A 232 1.30 4.58 8.36
CA ARG A 232 2.12 3.46 8.83
C ARG A 232 1.87 2.19 8.01
N SER A 233 0.62 1.86 7.67
CA SER A 233 0.31 0.69 6.86
C SER A 233 1.00 0.72 5.49
N ILE A 234 1.09 1.89 4.86
CA ILE A 234 1.79 2.11 3.59
C ILE A 234 3.32 2.07 3.79
N ALA A 235 3.83 2.71 4.84
CA ALA A 235 5.24 2.69 5.17
C ALA A 235 5.77 1.28 5.45
N LEU A 236 4.98 0.43 6.11
CA LEU A 236 5.30 -0.98 6.36
C LEU A 236 5.46 -1.78 5.07
N VAL A 237 4.63 -1.51 4.06
CA VAL A 237 4.79 -2.12 2.73
C VAL A 237 6.10 -1.67 2.10
N ASP A 238 6.39 -0.39 2.14
CA ASP A 238 7.54 0.20 1.46
C ASP A 238 8.89 -0.13 2.13
N SER A 239 8.90 -0.41 3.44
CA SER A 239 10.11 -0.75 4.21
C SER A 239 10.85 -1.99 3.70
N GLY A 240 10.11 -2.96 3.18
CA GLY A 240 10.66 -4.25 2.78
C GLY A 240 10.91 -5.23 3.93
N ASP A 241 10.58 -4.85 5.16
CA ASP A 241 10.75 -5.70 6.33
C ASP A 241 9.58 -6.69 6.50
N LEU A 242 8.40 -6.35 5.94
CA LEU A 242 7.16 -7.08 6.14
C LEU A 242 6.77 -7.95 4.94
N LEU A 243 6.88 -7.40 3.74
CA LEU A 243 6.46 -8.05 2.50
C LEU A 243 7.65 -8.40 1.60
N SER A 244 7.51 -9.51 0.87
CA SER A 244 8.45 -9.87 -0.20
C SER A 244 8.52 -8.76 -1.28
N PRO A 245 9.63 -8.66 -2.04
CA PRO A 245 9.70 -7.73 -3.17
C PRO A 245 8.52 -7.86 -4.13
N ARG A 246 8.07 -9.10 -4.41
CA ARG A 246 6.91 -9.37 -5.26
C ARG A 246 5.63 -8.74 -4.71
N SER A 247 5.33 -8.94 -3.43
CA SER A 247 4.11 -8.41 -2.83
C SER A 247 4.14 -6.90 -2.66
N ARG A 248 5.32 -6.29 -2.48
CA ARG A 248 5.47 -4.84 -2.55
C ARG A 248 5.16 -4.28 -3.94
N ASP A 249 5.63 -4.96 -4.99
CA ASP A 249 5.33 -4.57 -6.37
C ASP A 249 3.83 -4.74 -6.67
N LEU A 250 3.20 -5.84 -6.21
CA LEU A 250 1.75 -6.04 -6.32
C LEU A 250 0.97 -4.94 -5.60
N PHE A 251 1.39 -4.54 -4.38
CA PHE A 251 0.76 -3.44 -3.67
C PHE A 251 0.78 -2.15 -4.49
N ARG A 252 1.95 -1.79 -5.03
CA ARG A 252 2.11 -0.58 -5.86
C ARG A 252 1.26 -0.64 -7.12
N GLN A 253 1.29 -1.78 -7.84
CA GLN A 253 0.48 -2.00 -9.03
C GLN A 253 -1.02 -1.83 -8.74
N VAL A 254 -1.51 -2.43 -7.65
CA VAL A 254 -2.92 -2.31 -7.25
C VAL A 254 -3.26 -0.88 -6.85
N MET A 255 -2.43 -0.21 -6.03
CA MET A 255 -2.66 1.17 -5.61
C MET A 255 -2.64 2.16 -6.80
N GLU A 256 -1.83 1.90 -7.82
CA GLU A 256 -1.76 2.71 -9.05
C GLU A 256 -3.05 2.68 -9.86
N THR A 257 -3.87 1.65 -9.70
CA THR A 257 -5.16 1.55 -10.40
C THR A 257 -6.23 2.50 -9.85
N SER A 258 -6.00 3.15 -8.70
CA SER A 258 -6.97 4.06 -8.08
C SER A 258 -7.38 5.16 -9.06
N VAL A 259 -8.68 5.33 -9.25
CA VAL A 259 -9.24 6.39 -10.12
C VAL A 259 -9.63 7.64 -9.32
N THR A 260 -9.36 7.66 -7.99
CA THR A 260 -9.79 8.74 -7.09
C THR A 260 -8.61 9.62 -6.69
N ASN A 261 -8.41 10.71 -7.41
CA ASN A 261 -7.27 11.65 -7.26
C ASN A 261 -7.68 13.06 -6.79
N THR A 262 -8.91 13.20 -6.26
CA THR A 262 -9.55 14.49 -6.00
C THR A 262 -9.15 15.16 -4.68
N LEU A 263 -8.45 14.48 -3.78
CA LEU A 263 -8.09 14.98 -2.45
C LEU A 263 -6.58 15.21 -2.32
N LEU A 264 -5.82 14.21 -1.86
CA LEU A 264 -4.37 14.30 -1.67
C LEU A 264 -3.62 14.69 -2.98
N PRO A 265 -3.82 14.00 -4.13
CA PRO A 265 -3.13 14.37 -5.37
C PRO A 265 -3.48 15.79 -5.82
N THR A 266 -4.77 16.17 -5.77
CA THR A 266 -5.22 17.53 -6.12
C THR A 266 -4.60 18.59 -5.22
N GLY A 267 -4.60 18.38 -3.90
CA GLY A 267 -4.00 19.32 -2.95
C GLY A 267 -2.51 19.48 -3.16
N LEU A 268 -1.78 18.38 -3.33
CA LEU A 268 -0.34 18.41 -3.62
C LEU A 268 -0.04 19.15 -4.93
N MET A 269 -0.77 18.84 -6.02
CA MET A 269 -0.65 19.54 -7.29
C MET A 269 -0.80 21.05 -7.13
N GLN A 270 -1.84 21.49 -6.43
CA GLN A 270 -2.07 22.94 -6.15
C GLN A 270 -0.91 23.55 -5.37
N GLY A 271 -0.34 22.83 -4.41
CA GLY A 271 0.81 23.29 -3.62
C GLY A 271 2.10 23.42 -4.42
N LEU A 272 2.25 22.61 -5.46
CA LEU A 272 3.38 22.65 -6.40
C LEU A 272 3.18 23.63 -7.56
N GLY A 273 2.14 24.49 -7.51
CA GLY A 273 1.85 25.48 -8.55
C GLY A 273 1.29 24.87 -9.84
N GLY A 274 0.65 23.70 -9.75
CA GLY A 274 -0.08 23.10 -10.87
C GLY A 274 -1.37 23.85 -11.15
N ALA A 275 -1.69 24.04 -12.44
CA ALA A 275 -2.96 24.58 -12.91
C ALA A 275 -4.10 23.58 -12.64
N GLN A 276 -5.36 24.07 -12.67
CA GLN A 276 -6.51 23.17 -12.67
C GLN A 276 -6.44 22.18 -13.87
N GLY A 277 -6.65 20.92 -13.61
CA GLY A 277 -6.58 19.85 -14.61
C GLY A 277 -6.46 18.47 -13.93
N GLU A 278 -6.09 17.47 -14.70
CA GLU A 278 -5.85 16.12 -14.20
C GLU A 278 -4.64 16.10 -13.24
N PRO A 279 -4.86 15.84 -11.93
CA PRO A 279 -3.79 15.91 -10.93
C PRO A 279 -2.62 14.98 -11.25
N ASP A 280 -2.90 13.74 -11.62
CA ASP A 280 -1.87 12.72 -11.82
C ASP A 280 -0.92 13.08 -12.97
N SER A 281 -1.46 13.50 -14.12
CA SER A 281 -0.65 13.95 -15.25
C SER A 281 0.13 15.23 -14.94
N SER A 282 -0.43 16.12 -14.14
CA SER A 282 0.25 17.36 -13.70
C SER A 282 1.38 17.07 -12.73
N LEU A 283 1.19 16.15 -11.80
CA LEU A 283 2.21 15.67 -10.87
C LEU A 283 3.31 14.91 -11.60
N ALA A 284 2.95 13.99 -12.52
CA ALA A 284 3.91 13.22 -13.30
C ALA A 284 4.84 14.11 -14.14
N ARG A 285 4.34 15.19 -14.74
CA ARG A 285 5.19 16.18 -15.46
C ARG A 285 6.20 16.88 -14.56
N LYS A 286 5.96 16.93 -13.26
CA LYS A 286 6.88 17.48 -12.24
C LYS A 286 7.74 16.37 -11.58
N GLY A 287 7.62 15.11 -12.03
CA GLY A 287 8.34 13.96 -11.50
C GLY A 287 7.76 13.40 -10.20
N TYR A 288 6.57 13.80 -9.79
CA TYR A 288 5.87 13.23 -8.63
C TYR A 288 4.91 12.13 -9.07
N ARG A 289 4.76 11.12 -8.22
CA ARG A 289 3.74 10.08 -8.36
C ARG A 289 3.04 9.88 -7.02
N VAL A 290 1.74 9.78 -7.02
CA VAL A 290 0.93 9.55 -5.81
C VAL A 290 0.10 8.29 -6.01
N LEU A 291 0.31 7.31 -5.13
CA LEU A 291 -0.44 6.06 -5.07
C LEU A 291 -1.36 6.15 -3.86
N ASN A 292 -2.63 6.47 -4.04
CA ASN A 292 -3.53 6.78 -2.94
C ASN A 292 -4.82 5.98 -2.92
N LYS A 293 -5.47 5.95 -1.77
CA LYS A 293 -6.82 5.43 -1.58
C LYS A 293 -7.66 6.42 -0.79
N THR A 294 -8.73 6.89 -1.42
CA THR A 294 -9.72 7.75 -0.78
C THR A 294 -10.76 6.96 0.00
N GLY A 295 -11.41 7.64 0.94
CA GLY A 295 -12.61 7.18 1.63
C GLY A 295 -13.66 8.27 1.70
N ASP A 296 -14.93 7.90 1.50
CA ASP A 296 -16.09 8.78 1.56
C ASP A 296 -17.32 7.98 2.04
N ILE A 297 -17.95 8.46 3.10
CA ILE A 297 -19.24 8.00 3.62
C ILE A 297 -20.19 9.18 3.92
N GLY A 298 -19.93 10.33 3.33
CA GLY A 298 -20.69 11.55 3.54
C GLY A 298 -20.39 12.29 4.84
N ILE A 299 -20.35 11.61 5.98
CA ILE A 299 -19.99 12.18 7.29
C ILE A 299 -18.50 12.20 7.58
N ALA A 300 -17.71 11.47 6.79
CA ALA A 300 -16.25 11.42 6.91
C ALA A 300 -15.60 11.19 5.54
N TYR A 301 -14.49 11.88 5.35
CA TYR A 301 -13.63 11.82 4.17
C TYR A 301 -12.22 11.48 4.59
N ALA A 302 -11.55 10.66 3.81
CA ALA A 302 -10.17 10.27 4.05
C ALA A 302 -9.38 10.17 2.74
N ASP A 303 -8.08 10.32 2.82
CA ASP A 303 -7.16 9.96 1.74
C ASP A 303 -5.80 9.62 2.35
N ALA A 304 -5.19 8.55 1.89
CA ALA A 304 -3.84 8.17 2.29
C ALA A 304 -3.08 7.57 1.11
N GLY A 305 -1.79 7.90 1.03
CA GLY A 305 -0.99 7.45 -0.10
C GLY A 305 0.51 7.49 0.12
N LEU A 306 1.20 6.76 -0.77
CA LEU A 306 2.63 6.85 -1.01
C LEU A 306 2.88 7.96 -2.03
N ILE A 307 3.84 8.82 -1.76
CA ILE A 307 4.27 9.91 -2.63
C ILE A 307 5.72 9.63 -3.02
N GLU A 308 5.96 9.41 -4.30
CA GLU A 308 7.29 9.31 -4.89
C GLU A 308 7.70 10.71 -5.38
N LEU A 309 8.89 11.17 -4.98
CA LEU A 309 9.40 12.50 -5.27
C LEU A 309 10.38 12.47 -6.46
N PRO A 310 10.58 13.62 -7.15
CA PRO A 310 11.44 13.69 -8.34
C PRO A 310 12.91 13.33 -8.08
N ASP A 311 13.38 13.46 -6.84
CA ASP A 311 14.74 13.13 -6.41
C ASP A 311 14.89 11.70 -5.87
N GLY A 312 13.85 10.87 -6.03
CA GLY A 312 13.82 9.48 -5.60
C GLY A 312 13.44 9.27 -4.14
N ARG A 313 13.32 10.35 -3.33
CA ARG A 313 12.77 10.24 -1.97
C ARG A 313 11.30 9.82 -2.01
N ARG A 314 10.83 9.30 -0.89
CA ARG A 314 9.46 8.84 -0.73
C ARG A 314 8.86 9.38 0.56
N ALA A 315 7.58 9.64 0.53
CA ALA A 315 6.81 10.03 1.70
C ALA A 315 5.49 9.28 1.75
N VAL A 316 4.95 9.12 2.94
CA VAL A 316 3.59 8.63 3.16
C VAL A 316 2.78 9.70 3.85
N ALA A 317 1.53 9.88 3.43
CA ALA A 317 0.64 10.84 4.04
C ALA A 317 -0.75 10.25 4.24
N GLY A 318 -1.42 10.64 5.33
CA GLY A 318 -2.79 10.28 5.63
C GLY A 318 -3.57 11.48 6.15
N PHE A 319 -4.81 11.61 5.69
CA PHE A 319 -5.73 12.67 6.06
C PHE A 319 -7.11 12.09 6.33
N LEU A 320 -7.75 12.55 7.43
CA LEU A 320 -9.14 12.26 7.72
C LEU A 320 -9.84 13.53 8.18
N VAL A 321 -11.08 13.72 7.71
CA VAL A 321 -11.95 14.81 8.17
C VAL A 321 -13.34 14.24 8.42
N LYS A 322 -13.89 14.48 9.63
CA LYS A 322 -15.28 14.19 9.98
C LYS A 322 -16.04 15.51 10.14
N GLY A 323 -17.23 15.59 9.57
CA GLY A 323 -18.05 16.78 9.59
C GLY A 323 -19.51 16.50 9.26
N PRO A 324 -20.31 17.53 8.99
CA PRO A 324 -21.69 17.39 8.53
C PRO A 324 -21.76 16.58 7.23
N PHE A 325 -22.91 15.94 7.01
CA PHE A 325 -23.13 15.07 5.86
C PHE A 325 -22.97 15.84 4.53
N ASN A 326 -22.14 15.31 3.64
CA ASN A 326 -21.83 15.85 2.31
C ASN A 326 -21.37 17.34 2.32
N ASP A 327 -20.72 17.76 3.41
CA ASP A 327 -20.18 19.11 3.49
C ASP A 327 -18.89 19.26 2.67
N PRO A 328 -18.88 20.11 1.63
CA PRO A 328 -17.71 20.27 0.76
C PRO A 328 -16.50 20.86 1.49
N ARG A 329 -16.70 21.50 2.66
CA ARG A 329 -15.58 21.99 3.50
C ARG A 329 -14.69 20.85 3.96
N SER A 330 -15.25 19.64 4.16
CA SER A 330 -14.48 18.46 4.56
C SER A 330 -13.43 18.07 3.51
N THR A 331 -13.82 18.00 2.24
CA THR A 331 -12.89 17.68 1.15
C THR A 331 -11.91 18.84 0.87
N ASN A 332 -12.38 20.08 0.97
CA ASN A 332 -11.54 21.27 0.82
C ASN A 332 -10.48 21.37 1.92
N LEU A 333 -10.80 20.94 3.14
CA LEU A 333 -9.88 20.92 4.26
C LEU A 333 -8.74 19.91 4.01
N ILE A 334 -9.05 18.71 3.50
CA ILE A 334 -8.03 17.72 3.10
C ILE A 334 -7.12 18.32 2.03
N ARG A 335 -7.69 18.92 0.97
CA ARG A 335 -6.90 19.55 -0.11
C ARG A 335 -6.00 20.67 0.43
N ALA A 336 -6.50 21.50 1.34
CA ALA A 336 -5.73 22.59 1.95
C ALA A 336 -4.55 22.07 2.79
N MET A 337 -4.76 20.99 3.57
CA MET A 337 -3.70 20.35 4.32
C MET A 337 -2.67 19.67 3.40
N ALA A 338 -3.12 18.97 2.36
CA ALA A 338 -2.25 18.36 1.37
C ALA A 338 -1.44 19.41 0.58
N LYS A 339 -2.06 20.55 0.22
CA LYS A 339 -1.38 21.70 -0.39
C LYS A 339 -0.25 22.23 0.48
N ALA A 340 -0.48 22.33 1.79
CA ALA A 340 0.48 22.88 2.72
C ALA A 340 1.75 22.04 2.88
N MET A 341 1.74 20.73 2.56
CA MET A 341 2.94 19.89 2.65
C MET A 341 3.89 20.04 1.45
N ALA A 342 3.44 20.60 0.33
CA ALA A 342 4.21 20.66 -0.91
C ALA A 342 5.61 21.32 -0.75
N PRO A 343 5.82 22.41 0.00
CA PRO A 343 7.15 22.99 0.19
C PRO A 343 8.15 22.03 0.85
N HIS A 344 7.67 21.08 1.65
CA HIS A 344 8.51 20.13 2.38
C HIS A 344 8.84 18.87 1.55
N LEU A 345 8.17 18.71 0.41
CA LEU A 345 8.34 17.60 -0.54
C LEU A 345 9.07 18.02 -1.83
N GLN A 346 9.53 19.27 -1.92
CA GLN A 346 10.36 19.71 -3.04
C GLN A 346 11.73 19.02 -3.01
N PRO A 347 12.34 18.79 -4.19
CA PRO A 347 13.70 18.28 -4.28
C PRO A 347 14.66 19.16 -3.48
N VAL A 348 15.57 18.53 -2.76
CA VAL A 348 16.67 19.24 -2.13
C VAL A 348 17.61 19.67 -3.25
N THR A 349 17.57 20.94 -3.65
CA THR A 349 18.58 21.48 -4.56
C THR A 349 19.93 21.48 -3.83
N ALA A 350 20.78 20.50 -4.13
CA ALA A 350 22.17 20.59 -3.73
C ALA A 350 22.75 21.88 -4.33
N PRO A 351 23.46 22.72 -3.58
CA PRO A 351 24.17 23.85 -4.18
C PRO A 351 25.15 23.26 -5.20
N PHE A 352 24.98 23.62 -6.46
CA PHE A 352 25.92 23.27 -7.52
C PHE A 352 27.27 23.86 -7.11
N GLN A 353 28.18 23.05 -6.55
CA GLN A 353 29.57 23.43 -6.42
C GLN A 353 30.16 23.38 -7.83
N ALA A 354 30.17 24.52 -8.50
CA ALA A 354 30.98 24.70 -9.70
C ALA A 354 32.45 24.52 -9.28
N SER A 355 33.04 23.42 -9.71
CA SER A 355 34.47 23.16 -9.63
C SER A 355 35.21 23.90 -10.73
#